data_42cec1bc55a171b3c6a08c1949d44643
#
_entry.id   42cec1bc55a171b3c6a08c1949d44643
#
_cell.length_a   1.000
_cell.length_b   1.000
_cell.length_c   1.000
_cell.angle_alpha   90.00
_cell.angle_beta   90.00
_cell.angle_gamma   90.00
#
_symmetry.space_group_name_H-M   'P 1'
#
loop_
_entity.id
_entity.type
_entity.pdbx_description
1 polymer ?
#
loop_
_entity_poly.entity_id
_entity_poly.type
_entity_poly.pdbx_seq_one_letter_code
_entity_poly.pdbx_strand_id
1 'polypeptide(L)'
;MYELLSTSDRQQWLMASLRCQPLILVLRPKESDLFGPFLQSLLCQRLDQLVDLGVHHIEIAWMDHSRWSDLIAAIRLRHPTLQLGVASVTSQRGLQAVIDLDLPYAMSPLLDQALVSMAHQHNCCLVPGVMTPTEIRQAMVLGCHVVKLFPAVVLGLHYHRQISVPMGDLPFMIAAGGLSVADLDPWLSAGYDAIALGRGVLSTTDAVADLRNWLT
;
A
#
# COMPACT_ATOMS: atom_id res chain seq x y z
N MET A 1 -3.44 -0.89 -19.16
CA MET A 1 -4.57 0.02 -18.86
C MET A 1 -4.14 1.34 -18.22
N TYR A 2 -2.98 1.39 -17.56
CA TYR A 2 -2.48 2.59 -16.84
C TYR A 2 -1.50 3.46 -17.64
N GLU A 3 -0.99 3.01 -18.79
CA GLU A 3 0.08 3.66 -19.58
C GLU A 3 -0.20 5.11 -20.03
N LEU A 4 -1.48 5.52 -20.09
CA LEU A 4 -1.88 6.86 -20.51
C LEU A 4 -2.27 7.80 -19.35
N LEU A 5 -2.25 7.31 -18.11
CA LEU A 5 -2.64 8.10 -16.95
C LEU A 5 -1.45 8.89 -16.40
N SER A 6 -1.67 10.18 -16.11
CA SER A 6 -0.69 10.98 -15.36
C SER A 6 -0.57 10.50 -13.91
N THR A 7 0.49 10.92 -13.22
CA THR A 7 0.62 10.65 -11.76
C THR A 7 -0.60 11.16 -10.99
N SER A 8 -1.14 12.32 -11.34
CA SER A 8 -2.35 12.86 -10.70
C SER A 8 -3.56 11.96 -10.90
N ASP A 9 -3.77 11.46 -12.13
CA ASP A 9 -4.88 10.54 -12.42
C ASP A 9 -4.75 9.23 -11.65
N ARG A 10 -3.53 8.69 -11.54
CA ARG A 10 -3.26 7.47 -10.75
C ARG A 10 -3.50 7.70 -9.25
N GLN A 11 -3.14 8.87 -8.71
CA GLN A 11 -3.44 9.21 -7.32
C GLN A 11 -4.96 9.33 -7.09
N GLN A 12 -5.69 10.02 -7.99
CA GLN A 12 -7.14 10.15 -7.92
C GLN A 12 -7.83 8.78 -8.01
N TRP A 13 -7.36 7.93 -8.93
CA TRP A 13 -7.85 6.55 -9.04
C TRP A 13 -7.63 5.77 -7.74
N LEU A 14 -6.42 5.84 -7.14
CA LEU A 14 -6.12 5.15 -5.88
C LEU A 14 -7.03 5.63 -4.74
N MET A 15 -7.19 6.95 -4.60
CA MET A 15 -8.09 7.53 -3.60
C MET A 15 -9.54 7.08 -3.79
N ALA A 16 -10.04 7.10 -5.03
CA ALA A 16 -11.40 6.67 -5.33
C ALA A 16 -11.62 5.18 -5.02
N SER A 17 -10.65 4.33 -5.39
CA SER A 17 -10.70 2.90 -5.13
C SER A 17 -10.65 2.59 -3.62
N LEU A 18 -9.78 3.29 -2.87
CA LEU A 18 -9.68 3.12 -1.42
C LEU A 18 -10.88 3.68 -0.66
N ARG A 19 -11.62 4.66 -1.20
CA ARG A 19 -12.91 5.08 -0.61
C ARG A 19 -13.99 4.00 -0.71
N CYS A 20 -13.91 3.13 -1.72
CA CYS A 20 -14.84 1.99 -1.85
C CYS A 20 -14.52 0.86 -0.86
N GLN A 21 -13.22 0.57 -0.66
CA GLN A 21 -12.74 -0.39 0.33
C GLN A 21 -11.46 0.17 0.97
N PRO A 22 -11.54 0.79 2.17
CA PRO A 22 -10.43 1.52 2.78
C PRO A 22 -9.40 0.60 3.47
N LEU A 23 -9.01 -0.47 2.78
CA LEU A 23 -8.13 -1.52 3.26
C LEU A 23 -7.07 -1.88 2.22
N ILE A 24 -5.83 -1.97 2.67
CA ILE A 24 -4.71 -2.54 1.91
C ILE A 24 -4.08 -3.65 2.74
N LEU A 25 -3.82 -4.80 2.13
CA LEU A 25 -3.09 -5.88 2.79
C LEU A 25 -1.69 -6.02 2.22
N VAL A 26 -0.69 -6.08 3.10
CA VAL A 26 0.72 -6.13 2.71
C VAL A 26 1.29 -7.53 2.95
N LEU A 27 1.66 -8.21 1.88
CA LEU A 27 2.34 -9.49 1.91
C LEU A 27 3.83 -9.31 1.66
N ARG A 28 4.65 -10.06 2.40
CA ARG A 28 6.11 -10.03 2.29
C ARG A 28 6.62 -11.36 1.75
N PRO A 29 7.17 -11.39 0.52
CA PRO A 29 7.76 -12.59 -0.02
C PRO A 29 8.99 -13.00 0.82
N LYS A 30 9.20 -14.30 0.92
CA LYS A 30 10.44 -14.92 1.39
C LYS A 30 11.20 -15.43 0.17
N GLU A 31 12.48 -15.68 0.31
CA GLU A 31 13.27 -16.30 -0.78
C GLU A 31 12.64 -17.61 -1.28
N SER A 32 12.09 -18.42 -0.34
CA SER A 32 11.39 -19.66 -0.70
C SER A 32 10.20 -19.46 -1.64
N ASP A 33 9.54 -18.31 -1.61
CA ASP A 33 8.41 -18.01 -2.48
C ASP A 33 8.86 -17.68 -3.92
N LEU A 34 10.16 -17.40 -4.12
CA LEU A 34 10.76 -17.09 -5.40
C LEU A 34 11.42 -18.32 -6.08
N PHE A 35 11.51 -19.44 -5.38
CA PHE A 35 11.99 -20.70 -5.95
C PHE A 35 10.82 -21.61 -6.36
N GLY A 36 10.95 -22.26 -7.52
CA GLY A 36 9.93 -23.19 -8.03
C GLY A 36 8.74 -22.48 -8.68
N PRO A 37 7.57 -23.16 -8.75
CA PRO A 37 6.35 -22.59 -9.31
C PRO A 37 5.75 -21.56 -8.36
N PHE A 38 5.75 -20.28 -8.73
CA PHE A 38 5.27 -19.16 -7.91
C PHE A 38 3.87 -19.38 -7.33
N LEU A 39 2.94 -19.87 -8.16
CA LEU A 39 1.54 -20.05 -7.79
C LEU A 39 1.30 -21.15 -6.76
N GLN A 40 2.31 -21.96 -6.46
CA GLN A 40 2.28 -22.98 -5.39
C GLN A 40 2.95 -22.48 -4.10
N SER A 41 3.56 -21.29 -4.12
CA SER A 41 4.20 -20.71 -2.94
C SER A 41 3.18 -20.40 -1.83
N LEU A 42 3.64 -20.37 -0.59
CA LEU A 42 2.80 -20.00 0.55
C LEU A 42 2.28 -18.55 0.42
N LEU A 43 3.08 -17.66 -0.18
CA LEU A 43 2.68 -16.29 -0.47
C LEU A 43 1.44 -16.28 -1.38
N CYS A 44 1.48 -17.01 -2.52
CA CYS A 44 0.37 -17.03 -3.48
C CYS A 44 -0.87 -17.71 -2.89
N GLN A 45 -0.72 -18.78 -2.12
CA GLN A 45 -1.85 -19.40 -1.42
C GLN A 45 -2.55 -18.42 -0.46
N ARG A 46 -1.76 -17.63 0.29
CA ARG A 46 -2.30 -16.57 1.16
C ARG A 46 -2.97 -15.45 0.38
N LEU A 47 -2.38 -15.05 -0.75
CA LEU A 47 -2.95 -14.05 -1.63
C LEU A 47 -4.30 -14.54 -2.20
N ASP A 48 -4.37 -15.80 -2.67
CA ASP A 48 -5.61 -16.42 -3.13
C ASP A 48 -6.71 -16.34 -2.06
N GLN A 49 -6.39 -16.71 -0.80
CA GLN A 49 -7.33 -16.62 0.32
C GLN A 49 -7.87 -15.20 0.54
N LEU A 50 -7.01 -14.18 0.41
CA LEU A 50 -7.43 -12.79 0.58
C LEU A 50 -8.31 -12.30 -0.57
N VAL A 51 -8.00 -12.68 -1.80
CA VAL A 51 -8.83 -12.37 -2.97
C VAL A 51 -10.19 -13.06 -2.86
N ASP A 52 -10.23 -14.32 -2.42
CA ASP A 52 -11.48 -15.07 -2.18
C ASP A 52 -12.34 -14.44 -1.07
N LEU A 53 -11.72 -13.74 -0.12
CA LEU A 53 -12.43 -12.95 0.91
C LEU A 53 -12.97 -11.61 0.36
N GLY A 54 -12.64 -11.23 -0.86
CA GLY A 54 -13.07 -9.97 -1.45
C GLY A 54 -12.15 -8.78 -1.18
N VAL A 55 -10.89 -9.00 -0.83
CA VAL A 55 -9.90 -7.92 -0.68
C VAL A 55 -9.52 -7.38 -2.06
N HIS A 56 -9.66 -6.07 -2.26
CA HIS A 56 -9.39 -5.42 -3.53
C HIS A 56 -7.93 -4.96 -3.67
N HIS A 57 -7.29 -4.49 -2.60
CA HIS A 57 -5.93 -3.96 -2.63
C HIS A 57 -4.96 -4.87 -1.86
N ILE A 58 -3.97 -5.41 -2.57
CA ILE A 58 -2.88 -6.18 -1.97
C ILE A 58 -1.55 -5.61 -2.47
N GLU A 59 -0.63 -5.39 -1.54
CA GLU A 59 0.75 -5.04 -1.85
C GLU A 59 1.69 -6.22 -1.64
N ILE A 60 2.56 -6.45 -2.60
CA ILE A 60 3.71 -7.34 -2.42
C ILE A 60 4.93 -6.47 -2.09
N ALA A 61 5.57 -6.75 -0.97
CA ALA A 61 6.75 -5.98 -0.59
C ALA A 61 7.88 -6.19 -1.61
N TRP A 62 8.56 -5.09 -1.96
CA TRP A 62 9.75 -5.13 -2.78
C TRP A 62 10.82 -6.01 -2.14
N MET A 63 11.43 -6.85 -2.95
CA MET A 63 12.61 -7.64 -2.62
C MET A 63 13.59 -7.54 -3.79
N ASP A 64 14.83 -7.19 -3.50
CA ASP A 64 15.89 -7.13 -4.52
C ASP A 64 16.32 -8.55 -4.91
N HIS A 65 15.53 -9.16 -5.77
CA HIS A 65 15.74 -10.51 -6.27
C HIS A 65 15.37 -10.60 -7.75
N SER A 66 16.17 -11.29 -8.56
CA SER A 66 16.01 -11.37 -10.02
C SER A 66 14.65 -11.94 -10.47
N ARG A 67 14.03 -12.80 -9.67
CA ARG A 67 12.72 -13.41 -9.98
C ARG A 67 11.52 -12.68 -9.36
N TRP A 68 11.74 -11.54 -8.69
CA TRP A 68 10.63 -10.80 -8.07
C TRP A 68 9.63 -10.31 -9.12
N SER A 69 10.11 -9.77 -10.22
CA SER A 69 9.25 -9.30 -11.32
C SER A 69 8.43 -10.43 -11.96
N ASP A 70 9.01 -11.63 -12.08
CA ASP A 70 8.31 -12.81 -12.60
C ASP A 70 7.18 -13.23 -11.65
N LEU A 71 7.41 -13.18 -10.32
CA LEU A 71 6.38 -13.42 -9.32
C LEU A 71 5.20 -12.44 -9.47
N ILE A 72 5.49 -11.13 -9.59
CA ILE A 72 4.45 -10.11 -9.79
C ILE A 72 3.66 -10.36 -11.08
N ALA A 73 4.33 -10.68 -12.17
CA ALA A 73 3.69 -10.99 -13.44
C ALA A 73 2.76 -12.21 -13.32
N ALA A 74 3.20 -13.27 -12.63
CA ALA A 74 2.39 -14.46 -12.39
C ALA A 74 1.14 -14.15 -11.54
N ILE A 75 1.26 -13.32 -10.49
CA ILE A 75 0.14 -12.88 -9.66
C ILE A 75 -0.87 -12.08 -10.49
N ARG A 76 -0.41 -11.12 -11.30
CA ARG A 76 -1.29 -10.31 -12.17
C ARG A 76 -2.05 -11.15 -13.18
N LEU A 77 -1.41 -12.16 -13.76
CA LEU A 77 -2.05 -13.07 -14.70
C LEU A 77 -3.16 -13.90 -14.01
N ARG A 78 -2.92 -14.33 -12.78
CA ARG A 78 -3.88 -15.11 -11.99
C ARG A 78 -5.04 -14.28 -11.47
N HIS A 79 -4.79 -13.05 -11.08
CA HIS A 79 -5.77 -12.14 -10.47
C HIS A 79 -5.84 -10.79 -11.22
N PRO A 80 -6.40 -10.75 -12.44
CA PRO A 80 -6.36 -9.56 -13.29
C PRO A 80 -7.19 -8.38 -12.77
N THR A 81 -8.11 -8.61 -11.85
CA THR A 81 -8.94 -7.57 -11.22
C THR A 81 -8.36 -7.04 -9.92
N LEU A 82 -7.33 -7.70 -9.38
CA LEU A 82 -6.68 -7.28 -8.15
C LEU A 82 -5.93 -5.96 -8.35
N GLN A 83 -6.13 -5.02 -7.45
CA GLN A 83 -5.36 -3.77 -7.39
C GLN A 83 -4.01 -4.05 -6.72
N LEU A 84 -3.08 -4.59 -7.51
CA LEU A 84 -1.79 -5.03 -7.02
C LEU A 84 -0.83 -3.86 -6.91
N GLY A 85 -0.41 -3.51 -5.69
CA GLY A 85 0.60 -2.51 -5.39
C GLY A 85 1.92 -3.11 -4.92
N VAL A 86 2.89 -2.25 -4.66
CA VAL A 86 4.22 -2.63 -4.14
C VAL A 86 4.52 -1.90 -2.84
N ALA A 87 4.77 -2.66 -1.78
CA ALA A 87 5.20 -2.10 -0.50
C ALA A 87 6.72 -1.99 -0.39
N SER A 88 7.18 -1.12 0.52
CA SER A 88 8.58 -1.02 0.96
C SER A 88 9.56 -0.62 -0.15
N VAL A 89 9.14 0.21 -1.09
CA VAL A 89 10.01 0.79 -2.12
C VAL A 89 10.88 1.88 -1.49
N THR A 90 12.19 1.62 -1.38
CA THR A 90 13.17 2.53 -0.75
C THR A 90 14.37 2.82 -1.65
N SER A 91 14.33 2.39 -2.91
CA SER A 91 15.42 2.55 -3.85
C SER A 91 14.91 2.82 -5.26
N GLN A 92 15.74 3.48 -6.07
CA GLN A 92 15.45 3.69 -7.50
C GLN A 92 15.24 2.36 -8.23
N ARG A 93 16.01 1.31 -7.89
CA ARG A 93 15.84 -0.03 -8.49
C ARG A 93 14.46 -0.61 -8.20
N GLY A 94 13.98 -0.47 -6.95
CA GLY A 94 12.64 -0.92 -6.58
C GLY A 94 11.55 -0.14 -7.29
N LEU A 95 11.70 1.18 -7.41
CA LEU A 95 10.76 2.02 -8.14
C LEU A 95 10.78 1.72 -9.65
N GLN A 96 11.97 1.49 -10.23
CA GLN A 96 12.08 1.11 -11.65
C GLN A 96 11.30 -0.19 -11.95
N ALA A 97 11.39 -1.19 -11.08
CA ALA A 97 10.63 -2.43 -11.25
C ALA A 97 9.10 -2.20 -11.21
N VAL A 98 8.62 -1.24 -10.41
CA VAL A 98 7.20 -0.83 -10.40
C VAL A 98 6.80 -0.20 -11.73
N ILE A 99 7.65 0.69 -12.26
CA ILE A 99 7.46 1.39 -13.53
C ILE A 99 7.46 0.40 -14.69
N ASP A 100 8.46 -0.48 -14.77
CA ASP A 100 8.62 -1.47 -15.85
C ASP A 100 7.44 -2.46 -15.92
N LEU A 101 6.82 -2.74 -14.78
CA LEU A 101 5.65 -3.61 -14.67
C LEU A 101 4.32 -2.85 -14.83
N ASP A 102 4.34 -1.53 -15.04
CA ASP A 102 3.14 -0.68 -15.09
C ASP A 102 2.15 -1.01 -13.95
N LEU A 103 2.66 -1.03 -12.70
CA LEU A 103 1.82 -1.28 -11.55
C LEU A 103 1.05 -0.01 -11.15
N PRO A 104 -0.19 -0.13 -10.64
CA PRO A 104 -1.05 1.01 -10.36
C PRO A 104 -0.46 1.98 -9.34
N TYR A 105 0.23 1.45 -8.31
CA TYR A 105 0.86 2.28 -7.28
C TYR A 105 1.97 1.53 -6.53
N ALA A 106 2.78 2.29 -5.83
CA ALA A 106 3.77 1.78 -4.87
C ALA A 106 3.77 2.61 -3.59
N MET A 107 4.21 2.01 -2.48
CA MET A 107 4.37 2.71 -1.20
C MET A 107 5.80 2.63 -0.68
N SER A 108 6.30 3.77 -0.23
CA SER A 108 7.56 3.89 0.50
C SER A 108 7.32 4.00 2.01
N PRO A 109 8.22 3.53 2.87
CA PRO A 109 8.18 3.80 4.31
C PRO A 109 8.72 5.19 4.68
N LEU A 110 9.23 5.96 3.72
CA LEU A 110 9.87 7.25 3.94
C LEU A 110 9.54 8.24 2.81
N LEU A 111 9.75 9.52 3.06
CA LEU A 111 9.68 10.58 2.05
C LEU A 111 11.08 10.80 1.46
N ASP A 112 11.26 10.40 0.22
CA ASP A 112 12.47 10.63 -0.57
C ASP A 112 12.11 11.46 -1.81
N GLN A 113 12.62 12.69 -1.88
CA GLN A 113 12.33 13.60 -2.98
C GLN A 113 12.82 13.07 -4.33
N ALA A 114 13.95 12.35 -4.37
CA ALA A 114 14.47 11.80 -5.61
C ALA A 114 13.56 10.68 -6.15
N LEU A 115 13.06 9.82 -5.27
CA LEU A 115 12.10 8.79 -5.64
C LEU A 115 10.76 9.39 -6.08
N VAL A 116 10.25 10.41 -5.38
CA VAL A 116 9.01 11.11 -5.78
C VAL A 116 9.19 11.75 -7.16
N SER A 117 10.32 12.44 -7.40
CA SER A 117 10.60 13.07 -8.69
C SER A 117 10.69 12.04 -9.82
N MET A 118 11.37 10.92 -9.59
CA MET A 118 11.45 9.81 -10.55
C MET A 118 10.06 9.22 -10.85
N ALA A 119 9.24 9.00 -9.82
CA ALA A 119 7.87 8.50 -9.99
C ALA A 119 7.04 9.45 -10.87
N HIS A 120 7.11 10.76 -10.63
CA HIS A 120 6.38 11.77 -11.43
C HIS A 120 6.85 11.80 -12.88
N GLN A 121 8.15 11.71 -13.14
CA GLN A 121 8.71 11.66 -14.49
C GLN A 121 8.20 10.47 -15.32
N HIS A 122 7.86 9.39 -14.64
CA HIS A 122 7.36 8.15 -15.27
C HIS A 122 5.87 7.91 -15.04
N ASN A 123 5.10 8.94 -14.65
CA ASN A 123 3.67 8.83 -14.36
C ASN A 123 3.32 7.70 -13.39
N CYS A 124 4.19 7.38 -12.44
CA CYS A 124 3.98 6.35 -11.42
C CYS A 124 3.40 6.98 -10.15
N CYS A 125 2.43 6.32 -9.52
CA CYS A 125 1.91 6.72 -8.22
C CYS A 125 2.77 6.13 -7.10
N LEU A 126 3.70 6.94 -6.55
CA LEU A 126 4.45 6.60 -5.35
C LEU A 126 3.82 7.31 -4.15
N VAL A 127 3.35 6.54 -3.17
CA VAL A 127 2.82 7.04 -1.90
C VAL A 127 3.96 7.09 -0.87
N PRO A 128 4.43 8.29 -0.49
CA PRO A 128 5.54 8.43 0.46
C PRO A 128 5.08 8.15 1.89
N GLY A 129 5.98 7.60 2.70
CA GLY A 129 5.85 7.48 4.14
C GLY A 129 6.18 8.79 4.83
N VAL A 130 5.33 9.19 5.78
CA VAL A 130 5.47 10.40 6.57
C VAL A 130 5.19 10.12 8.04
N MET A 131 5.78 10.89 8.94
CA MET A 131 5.56 10.76 10.38
C MET A 131 5.28 12.12 11.04
N THR A 132 5.81 13.21 10.48
CA THR A 132 5.74 14.54 11.07
C THR A 132 4.93 15.52 10.20
N PRO A 133 4.38 16.60 10.80
CA PRO A 133 3.72 17.67 10.03
C PRO A 133 4.60 18.27 8.93
N THR A 134 5.91 18.36 9.17
CA THR A 134 6.87 18.86 8.18
C THR A 134 6.96 17.93 6.97
N GLU A 135 7.05 16.62 7.18
CA GLU A 135 7.09 15.66 6.08
C GLU A 135 5.77 15.62 5.31
N ILE A 136 4.62 15.70 6.00
CA ILE A 136 3.31 15.81 5.36
C ILE A 136 3.27 17.02 4.42
N ARG A 137 3.68 18.20 4.91
CA ARG A 137 3.73 19.41 4.10
C ARG A 137 4.70 19.27 2.93
N GLN A 138 5.87 18.70 3.14
CA GLN A 138 6.84 18.44 2.06
C GLN A 138 6.27 17.52 0.99
N ALA A 139 5.59 16.45 1.38
CA ALA A 139 4.92 15.55 0.44
C ALA A 139 3.86 16.28 -0.39
N MET A 140 3.05 17.14 0.24
CA MET A 140 2.05 17.97 -0.46
C MET A 140 2.71 18.93 -1.46
N VAL A 141 3.80 19.60 -1.09
CA VAL A 141 4.56 20.51 -1.98
C VAL A 141 5.16 19.75 -3.16
N LEU A 142 5.55 18.49 -2.96
CA LEU A 142 6.03 17.61 -4.03
C LEU A 142 4.88 17.04 -4.90
N GLY A 143 3.62 17.41 -4.67
CA GLY A 143 2.47 16.96 -5.45
C GLY A 143 1.94 15.57 -5.04
N CYS A 144 2.29 15.09 -3.85
CA CYS A 144 1.74 13.86 -3.30
C CYS A 144 0.41 14.15 -2.60
N HIS A 145 -0.71 13.76 -3.22
CA HIS A 145 -2.05 13.91 -2.66
C HIS A 145 -2.47 12.71 -1.77
N VAL A 146 -1.67 11.65 -1.79
CA VAL A 146 -1.82 10.47 -0.94
C VAL A 146 -0.51 10.26 -0.18
N VAL A 147 -0.60 10.06 1.14
CA VAL A 147 0.56 9.78 2.00
C VAL A 147 0.27 8.60 2.91
N LYS A 148 1.32 7.94 3.37
CA LYS A 148 1.25 6.85 4.32
C LYS A 148 1.82 7.30 5.66
N LEU A 149 0.98 7.42 6.70
CA LEU A 149 1.45 7.62 8.07
C LEU A 149 2.14 6.34 8.57
N PHE A 150 3.46 6.40 8.83
CA PHE A 150 4.23 5.22 9.20
C PHE A 150 5.37 5.55 10.19
N PRO A 151 5.52 4.78 11.27
CA PRO A 151 4.61 3.72 11.75
C PRO A 151 3.44 4.30 12.58
N ALA A 152 2.20 4.06 12.15
CA ALA A 152 1.01 4.70 12.68
C ALA A 152 0.78 4.41 14.18
N VAL A 153 1.00 3.16 14.63
CA VAL A 153 0.78 2.76 16.02
C VAL A 153 1.62 3.58 17.02
N VAL A 154 2.79 4.07 16.61
CA VAL A 154 3.68 4.88 17.46
C VAL A 154 3.11 6.27 17.72
N LEU A 155 2.42 6.84 16.73
CA LEU A 155 1.81 8.17 16.83
C LEU A 155 0.44 8.13 17.50
N GLY A 156 -0.23 6.99 17.40
CA GLY A 156 -1.52 6.76 18.04
C GLY A 156 -2.71 7.30 17.25
N LEU A 157 -3.87 6.81 17.61
CA LEU A 157 -5.15 7.04 16.95
C LEU A 157 -5.50 8.52 16.77
N HIS A 158 -5.20 9.34 17.78
CA HIS A 158 -5.62 10.76 17.80
C HIS A 158 -4.69 11.70 17.05
N TYR A 159 -3.58 11.22 16.52
CA TYR A 159 -2.58 12.05 15.84
C TYR A 159 -3.20 12.83 14.66
N HIS A 160 -4.02 12.18 13.82
CA HIS A 160 -4.69 12.83 12.69
C HIS A 160 -5.46 14.06 13.13
N ARG A 161 -6.32 13.93 14.15
CA ARG A 161 -7.11 15.04 14.69
C ARG A 161 -6.25 16.16 15.29
N GLN A 162 -5.13 15.82 15.92
CA GLN A 162 -4.22 16.81 16.53
C GLN A 162 -3.52 17.66 15.47
N ILE A 163 -3.16 17.09 14.33
CA ILE A 163 -2.46 17.82 13.26
C ILE A 163 -3.42 18.52 12.30
N SER A 164 -4.64 18.03 12.10
CA SER A 164 -5.61 18.66 11.18
C SER A 164 -6.00 20.07 11.60
N VAL A 165 -6.11 20.34 12.90
CA VAL A 165 -6.47 21.68 13.40
C VAL A 165 -5.44 22.74 13.00
N PRO A 166 -4.14 22.61 13.26
CA PRO A 166 -3.13 23.61 12.88
C PRO A 166 -2.73 23.59 11.41
N MET A 167 -2.88 22.45 10.71
CA MET A 167 -2.44 22.31 9.32
C MET A 167 -3.54 22.61 8.29
N GLY A 168 -4.82 22.57 8.69
CA GLY A 168 -5.94 22.65 7.77
C GLY A 168 -6.12 21.37 6.96
N ASP A 169 -6.35 21.50 5.65
CA ASP A 169 -6.58 20.36 4.76
C ASP A 169 -5.36 19.44 4.71
N LEU A 170 -5.57 18.17 5.04
CA LEU A 170 -4.57 17.13 4.96
C LEU A 170 -4.71 16.35 3.64
N PRO A 171 -3.63 15.73 3.15
CA PRO A 171 -3.71 14.81 2.02
C PRO A 171 -4.50 13.55 2.42
N PHE A 172 -4.90 12.74 1.45
CA PHE A 172 -5.46 11.41 1.70
C PHE A 172 -4.45 10.58 2.53
N MET A 173 -4.83 10.17 3.73
CA MET A 173 -3.90 9.61 4.71
C MET A 173 -4.18 8.13 4.98
N ILE A 174 -3.24 7.28 4.59
CA ILE A 174 -3.27 5.84 4.83
C ILE A 174 -2.50 5.54 6.12
N ALA A 175 -3.15 5.03 7.16
CA ALA A 175 -2.46 4.61 8.38
C ALA A 175 -1.84 3.22 8.19
N ALA A 176 -0.55 3.07 8.51
CA ALA A 176 0.18 1.82 8.33
C ALA A 176 1.21 1.58 9.45
N GLY A 177 1.43 0.31 9.77
CA GLY A 177 2.46 -0.11 10.71
C GLY A 177 1.97 -0.32 12.13
N GLY A 178 1.94 -1.60 12.54
CA GLY A 178 1.58 -2.04 13.87
C GLY A 178 0.08 -2.23 14.11
N LEU A 179 -0.75 -2.04 13.08
CA LEU A 179 -2.20 -2.15 13.16
C LEU A 179 -2.70 -3.58 12.86
N SER A 180 -3.86 -3.91 13.41
CA SER A 180 -4.58 -5.18 13.27
C SER A 180 -5.97 -4.95 12.67
N VAL A 181 -6.73 -6.02 12.44
CA VAL A 181 -8.12 -5.92 11.96
C VAL A 181 -9.01 -5.16 12.95
N ALA A 182 -8.80 -5.32 14.25
CA ALA A 182 -9.54 -4.61 15.29
C ALA A 182 -9.32 -3.08 15.27
N ASP A 183 -8.27 -2.61 14.61
CA ASP A 183 -7.96 -1.18 14.49
C ASP A 183 -8.69 -0.51 13.31
N LEU A 184 -9.30 -1.26 12.39
CA LEU A 184 -9.89 -0.72 11.16
C LEU A 184 -10.93 0.37 11.47
N ASP A 185 -12.03 0.02 12.12
CA ASP A 185 -13.11 0.97 12.41
C ASP A 185 -12.68 2.13 13.33
N PRO A 186 -11.93 1.90 14.42
CA PRO A 186 -11.43 3.00 15.25
C PRO A 186 -10.59 4.00 14.46
N TRP A 187 -9.68 3.56 13.61
CA TRP A 187 -8.79 4.45 12.85
C TRP A 187 -9.53 5.18 11.73
N LEU A 188 -10.41 4.51 11.00
CA LEU A 188 -11.27 5.16 10.01
C LEU A 188 -12.16 6.22 10.66
N SER A 189 -12.76 5.91 11.81
CA SER A 189 -13.58 6.87 12.60
C SER A 189 -12.77 8.04 13.13
N ALA A 190 -11.46 7.88 13.30
CA ALA A 190 -10.56 8.96 13.74
C ALA A 190 -10.15 9.91 12.61
N GLY A 191 -10.57 9.64 11.37
CA GLY A 191 -10.36 10.51 10.20
C GLY A 191 -9.29 10.04 9.22
N TYR A 192 -8.71 8.87 9.41
CA TYR A 192 -7.85 8.27 8.39
C TYR A 192 -8.69 7.76 7.22
N ASP A 193 -8.18 7.93 6.01
CA ASP A 193 -8.92 7.59 4.79
C ASP A 193 -8.85 6.11 4.43
N ALA A 194 -7.76 5.43 4.81
CA ALA A 194 -7.57 4.00 4.61
C ALA A 194 -6.53 3.43 5.59
N ILE A 195 -6.53 2.10 5.72
CA ILE A 195 -5.63 1.38 6.62
C ILE A 195 -4.84 0.33 5.83
N ALA A 196 -3.52 0.28 6.05
CA ALA A 196 -2.68 -0.76 5.51
C ALA A 196 -2.24 -1.73 6.62
N LEU A 197 -2.69 -2.98 6.52
CA LEU A 197 -2.38 -4.05 7.46
C LEU A 197 -1.27 -4.96 6.88
N GLY A 198 -0.30 -5.27 7.71
CA GLY A 198 0.82 -6.12 7.33
C GLY A 198 0.85 -7.46 8.06
N ARG A 199 1.95 -7.70 8.76
CA ARG A 199 2.16 -8.93 9.53
C ARG A 199 1.07 -9.12 10.58
N GLY A 200 0.50 -10.30 10.63
CA GLY A 200 -0.50 -10.66 11.65
C GLY A 200 -1.91 -10.91 11.10
N VAL A 201 -2.30 -10.32 9.96
CA VAL A 201 -3.65 -10.50 9.40
C VAL A 201 -3.95 -11.97 9.04
N LEU A 202 -2.93 -12.71 8.61
CA LEU A 202 -3.03 -14.13 8.30
C LEU A 202 -2.28 -15.02 9.30
N SER A 203 -1.98 -14.52 10.49
CA SER A 203 -1.19 -15.25 11.48
C SER A 203 -2.02 -16.26 12.28
N THR A 204 -3.31 -16.01 12.43
CA THR A 204 -4.25 -16.86 13.19
C THR A 204 -5.55 -17.02 12.42
N THR A 205 -6.28 -18.10 12.72
CA THR A 205 -7.63 -18.36 12.16
C THR A 205 -8.61 -17.24 12.56
N ASP A 206 -8.46 -16.72 13.77
CA ASP A 206 -9.31 -15.65 14.31
C ASP A 206 -9.14 -14.35 13.52
N ALA A 207 -7.89 -13.95 13.20
CA ALA A 207 -7.64 -12.74 12.42
C ALA A 207 -8.24 -12.82 11.00
N VAL A 208 -8.27 -14.00 10.39
CA VAL A 208 -8.94 -14.22 9.09
C VAL A 208 -10.45 -14.14 9.24
N ALA A 209 -11.01 -14.68 10.33
CA ALA A 209 -12.44 -14.59 10.61
C ALA A 209 -12.88 -13.14 10.88
N ASP A 210 -12.11 -12.40 11.66
CA ASP A 210 -12.35 -10.98 11.93
C ASP A 210 -12.30 -10.16 10.64
N LEU A 211 -11.32 -10.41 9.76
CA LEU A 211 -11.24 -9.75 8.46
C LEU A 211 -12.47 -10.06 7.58
N ARG A 212 -12.91 -11.31 7.55
CA ARG A 212 -14.11 -11.70 6.81
C ARG A 212 -15.34 -10.95 7.33
N ASN A 213 -15.52 -10.90 8.65
CA ASN A 213 -16.66 -10.18 9.26
C ASN A 213 -16.64 -8.69 8.97
N TRP A 214 -15.45 -8.09 8.89
CA TRP A 214 -15.31 -6.68 8.55
C TRP A 214 -15.63 -6.37 7.08
N LEU A 215 -15.35 -7.33 6.16
CA LEU A 215 -15.59 -7.18 4.71
C LEU A 215 -17.05 -7.42 4.31
N THR A 216 -17.89 -8.04 5.16
CA THR A 216 -19.31 -8.33 4.89
C THR A 216 -20.23 -7.27 5.44
#